data_96173c6a421484dcaa88b3e018819f52
#
_entry.id   96173c6a421484dcaa88b3e018819f52
#
_cell.length_a   1.000
_cell.length_b   1.000
_cell.length_c   1.000
_cell.angle_alpha   90.00
_cell.angle_beta   90.00
_cell.angle_gamma   90.00
#
_symmetry.space_group_name_H-M   'P 1'
#
loop_
_entity.id
_entity.type
_entity.pdbx_description
1 polymer ?
#
loop_
_entity_poly.entity_id
_entity_poly.type
_entity_poly.pdbx_seq_one_letter_code
_entity_poly.pdbx_strand_id
1 'polypeptide(L)'
;MDLHDFILIVKYFILGAIQGIAEPIPISSSGHLIIGQRLLGIEQRGLSFEIITNTASLIAIVFIYRKDIKQLITHSFLYIKTRKESYRADFRFSLYVIIGTIPAGVVGVLFGDYIADYFTSLYTISITLLITGVALWIIRNMRGVKRDGDLSLKDAIIVGCAQVIALIPGISRSGSTVIASIGLGMKQSTALRFSFMLYIPVSVGGAILGVTDMINSPDMKTLALPYFIAFITALVFTYFSMKWLMGIMEKGNLKYFAYYCFIVGSILLVVAYML
;
A
#
# COMPACT_ATOMS: atom_id res chain seq x y z
N MET A 1 9.45 16.42 -29.72
CA MET A 1 9.29 15.10 -29.04
C MET A 1 9.60 14.07 -30.12
N ASP A 2 10.68 13.39 -29.98
CA ASP A 2 11.03 12.29 -30.90
C ASP A 2 10.27 10.99 -30.55
N LEU A 3 10.43 9.96 -31.38
CA LEU A 3 9.77 8.66 -31.14
C LEU A 3 10.21 8.01 -29.81
N HIS A 4 11.46 8.22 -29.43
CA HIS A 4 12.03 7.68 -28.20
C HIS A 4 11.36 8.31 -26.97
N ASP A 5 11.22 9.64 -26.96
CA ASP A 5 10.53 10.37 -25.87
C ASP A 5 9.08 9.93 -25.73
N PHE A 6 8.39 9.75 -26.86
CA PHE A 6 7.00 9.28 -26.85
C PHE A 6 6.87 7.87 -26.25
N ILE A 7 7.73 6.93 -26.66
CA ILE A 7 7.74 5.58 -26.10
C ILE A 7 8.02 5.61 -24.60
N LEU A 8 8.94 6.46 -24.15
CA LEU A 8 9.28 6.61 -22.75
C LEU A 8 8.08 7.10 -21.93
N ILE A 9 7.37 8.11 -22.41
CA ILE A 9 6.14 8.62 -21.78
C ILE A 9 5.09 7.51 -21.65
N VAL A 10 4.86 6.72 -22.71
CA VAL A 10 3.90 5.61 -22.68
C VAL A 10 4.30 4.56 -21.63
N LYS A 11 5.58 4.21 -21.54
CA LYS A 11 6.08 3.27 -20.53
C LYS A 11 5.80 3.77 -19.11
N TYR A 12 6.07 5.03 -18.82
CA TYR A 12 5.83 5.61 -17.49
C TYR A 12 4.35 5.82 -17.19
N PHE A 13 3.52 6.10 -18.20
CA PHE A 13 2.07 6.07 -18.06
C PHE A 13 1.58 4.69 -17.60
N ILE A 14 2.07 3.61 -18.24
CA ILE A 14 1.72 2.23 -17.88
C ILE A 14 2.17 1.91 -16.44
N LEU A 15 3.40 2.29 -16.07
CA LEU A 15 3.88 2.06 -14.70
C LEU A 15 3.06 2.84 -13.65
N GLY A 16 2.68 4.09 -13.96
CA GLY A 16 1.78 4.85 -13.10
C GLY A 16 0.41 4.20 -12.95
N ALA A 17 -0.14 3.64 -14.05
CA ALA A 17 -1.40 2.90 -14.01
C ALA A 17 -1.29 1.61 -13.17
N ILE A 18 -0.20 0.84 -13.33
CA ILE A 18 0.09 -0.35 -12.52
C ILE A 18 0.12 0.02 -11.03
N GLN A 19 0.89 1.04 -10.66
CA GLN A 19 0.94 1.53 -9.27
C GLN A 19 -0.44 1.90 -8.76
N GLY A 20 -1.15 2.76 -9.49
CA GLY A 20 -2.43 3.28 -9.05
C GLY A 20 -3.51 2.21 -8.91
N ILE A 21 -3.49 1.18 -9.75
CA ILE A 21 -4.40 0.05 -9.64
C ILE A 21 -3.99 -0.85 -8.48
N ALA A 22 -2.73 -1.21 -8.38
CA ALA A 22 -2.26 -2.23 -7.46
C ALA A 22 -2.11 -1.74 -6.01
N GLU A 23 -1.91 -0.44 -5.76
CA GLU A 23 -1.67 0.08 -4.41
C GLU A 23 -2.85 -0.13 -3.45
N PRO A 24 -4.10 0.22 -3.78
CA PRO A 24 -5.22 -0.06 -2.88
C PRO A 24 -5.55 -1.55 -2.81
N ILE A 25 -5.42 -2.25 -3.94
CA ILE A 25 -5.82 -3.65 -4.08
C ILE A 25 -4.80 -4.55 -3.35
N PRO A 26 -5.25 -5.61 -2.67
CA PRO A 26 -4.36 -6.45 -1.88
C PRO A 26 -3.55 -7.44 -2.75
N ILE A 27 -2.81 -6.94 -3.76
CA ILE A 27 -2.04 -7.73 -4.74
C ILE A 27 -0.56 -7.33 -4.86
N SER A 28 -0.07 -6.40 -4.02
CA SER A 28 1.30 -5.89 -4.02
C SER A 28 1.67 -4.97 -5.19
N SER A 29 1.60 -3.68 -4.98
CA SER A 29 2.03 -2.66 -5.97
C SER A 29 3.53 -2.73 -6.27
N SER A 30 4.39 -2.88 -5.25
CA SER A 30 5.86 -2.99 -5.44
C SER A 30 6.23 -4.18 -6.31
N GLY A 31 5.64 -5.35 -6.06
CA GLY A 31 5.85 -6.52 -6.92
C GLY A 31 5.45 -6.27 -8.37
N HIS A 32 4.27 -5.67 -8.59
CA HIS A 32 3.79 -5.35 -9.94
C HIS A 32 4.59 -4.27 -10.63
N LEU A 33 5.11 -3.28 -9.90
CA LEU A 33 6.04 -2.30 -10.47
C LEU A 33 7.32 -2.94 -10.95
N ILE A 34 7.95 -3.82 -10.17
CA ILE A 34 9.17 -4.53 -10.58
C ILE A 34 8.92 -5.38 -11.83
N ILE A 35 7.78 -6.08 -11.89
CA ILE A 35 7.38 -6.84 -13.08
C ILE A 35 7.20 -5.91 -14.27
N GLY A 36 6.45 -4.83 -14.11
CA GLY A 36 6.18 -3.86 -15.16
C GLY A 36 7.46 -3.20 -15.69
N GLN A 37 8.38 -2.82 -14.82
CA GLN A 37 9.67 -2.26 -15.18
C GLN A 37 10.49 -3.23 -16.04
N ARG A 38 10.58 -4.49 -15.62
CA ARG A 38 11.30 -5.52 -16.40
C ARG A 38 10.66 -5.78 -17.76
N LEU A 39 9.33 -5.90 -17.84
CA LEU A 39 8.62 -6.11 -19.09
C LEU A 39 8.76 -4.94 -20.08
N LEU A 40 8.86 -3.72 -19.56
CA LEU A 40 9.03 -2.52 -20.36
C LEU A 40 10.49 -2.18 -20.66
N GLY A 41 11.45 -2.98 -20.16
CA GLY A 41 12.88 -2.72 -20.33
C GLY A 41 13.30 -1.40 -19.70
N ILE A 42 12.78 -1.09 -18.52
CA ILE A 42 13.16 0.08 -17.73
C ILE A 42 14.03 -0.38 -16.57
N GLU A 43 15.33 -0.10 -16.67
CA GLU A 43 16.25 -0.27 -15.55
C GLU A 43 16.16 0.97 -14.68
N GLN A 44 15.52 0.83 -13.53
CA GLN A 44 15.51 1.90 -12.51
C GLN A 44 16.57 1.63 -11.46
N ARG A 45 17.41 2.62 -11.24
CA ARG A 45 18.37 2.64 -10.16
C ARG A 45 17.79 3.47 -9.01
N GLY A 46 17.44 2.82 -7.89
CA GLY A 46 16.97 3.50 -6.68
C GLY A 46 15.44 3.58 -6.52
N LEU A 47 15.04 4.11 -5.37
CA LEU A 47 13.63 4.14 -4.91
C LEU A 47 12.84 5.37 -5.39
N SER A 48 13.47 6.32 -6.13
CA SER A 48 12.86 7.61 -6.47
C SER A 48 11.51 7.48 -7.19
N PHE A 49 11.40 6.58 -8.15
CA PHE A 49 10.15 6.36 -8.89
C PHE A 49 9.04 5.79 -7.99
N GLU A 50 9.38 4.81 -7.17
CA GLU A 50 8.42 4.19 -6.24
C GLU A 50 7.92 5.22 -5.22
N ILE A 51 8.80 6.08 -4.69
CA ILE A 51 8.43 7.16 -3.78
C ILE A 51 7.46 8.14 -4.43
N ILE A 52 7.73 8.56 -5.67
CA ILE A 52 6.89 9.50 -6.42
C ILE A 52 5.50 8.91 -6.65
N THR A 53 5.43 7.69 -7.15
CA THR A 53 4.15 7.05 -7.47
C THR A 53 3.36 6.65 -6.23
N ASN A 54 4.04 6.26 -5.14
CA ASN A 54 3.43 6.02 -3.84
C ASN A 54 2.88 7.34 -3.25
N THR A 55 3.61 8.44 -3.38
CA THR A 55 3.13 9.78 -2.95
C THR A 55 1.87 10.20 -3.72
N ALA A 56 1.80 9.91 -5.01
CA ALA A 56 0.57 10.14 -5.80
C ALA A 56 -0.62 9.33 -5.27
N SER A 57 -0.39 8.06 -4.97
CA SER A 57 -1.39 7.17 -4.37
C SER A 57 -1.81 7.65 -2.97
N LEU A 58 -0.87 8.11 -2.16
CA LEU A 58 -1.13 8.71 -0.85
C LEU A 58 -2.07 9.92 -0.95
N ILE A 59 -1.81 10.82 -1.89
CA ILE A 59 -2.67 12.00 -2.10
C ILE A 59 -4.10 11.58 -2.48
N ALA A 60 -4.26 10.60 -3.37
CA ALA A 60 -5.58 10.09 -3.75
C ALA A 60 -6.32 9.48 -2.55
N ILE A 61 -5.63 8.69 -1.72
CA ILE A 61 -6.21 8.05 -0.53
C ILE A 61 -6.58 9.09 0.52
N VAL A 62 -5.70 10.06 0.80
CA VAL A 62 -5.99 11.19 1.71
C VAL A 62 -7.21 11.98 1.22
N PHE A 63 -7.33 12.22 -0.09
CA PHE A 63 -8.49 12.89 -0.66
C PHE A 63 -9.78 12.10 -0.46
N ILE A 64 -9.77 10.78 -0.62
CA ILE A 64 -10.94 9.92 -0.38
C ILE A 64 -11.34 9.97 1.09
N TYR A 65 -10.38 9.82 2.01
CA TYR A 65 -10.62 9.79 3.45
C TYR A 65 -10.59 11.16 4.14
N ARG A 66 -10.55 12.27 3.39
CA ARG A 66 -10.42 13.63 3.94
C ARG A 66 -11.42 14.00 5.04
N LYS A 67 -12.66 13.49 4.94
CA LYS A 67 -13.69 13.73 5.96
C LYS A 67 -13.41 12.94 7.23
N ASP A 68 -13.02 11.67 7.08
CA ASP A 68 -12.62 10.80 8.19
C ASP A 68 -11.40 11.36 8.92
N ILE A 69 -10.37 11.75 8.17
CA ILE A 69 -9.14 12.33 8.72
C ILE A 69 -9.46 13.61 9.49
N LYS A 70 -10.26 14.51 8.90
CA LYS A 70 -10.69 15.74 9.58
C LYS A 70 -11.43 15.44 10.88
N GLN A 71 -12.36 14.47 10.86
CA GLN A 71 -13.11 14.06 12.06
C GLN A 71 -12.17 13.50 13.12
N LEU A 72 -11.27 12.57 12.78
CA LEU A 72 -10.33 11.95 13.71
C LEU A 72 -9.42 13.00 14.37
N ILE A 73 -8.88 13.93 13.60
CA ILE A 73 -8.03 15.03 14.10
C ILE A 73 -8.84 15.92 15.05
N THR A 74 -10.02 16.39 14.60
CA THR A 74 -10.86 17.30 15.39
C THR A 74 -11.35 16.66 16.67
N HIS A 75 -11.85 15.42 16.62
CA HIS A 75 -12.34 14.69 17.80
C HIS A 75 -11.21 14.34 18.76
N SER A 76 -10.02 14.01 18.25
CA SER A 76 -8.84 13.77 19.08
C SER A 76 -8.44 15.04 19.87
N PHE A 77 -8.38 16.18 19.19
CA PHE A 77 -8.11 17.46 19.84
C PHE A 77 -9.18 17.82 20.88
N LEU A 78 -10.47 17.67 20.53
CA LEU A 78 -11.59 17.94 21.44
C LEU A 78 -11.58 16.99 22.65
N TYR A 79 -11.24 15.72 22.46
CA TYR A 79 -11.11 14.78 23.58
C TYR A 79 -10.00 15.18 24.54
N ILE A 80 -8.84 15.55 24.04
CA ILE A 80 -7.72 16.02 24.88
C ILE A 80 -8.14 17.24 25.70
N LYS A 81 -8.86 18.20 25.08
CA LYS A 81 -9.28 19.45 25.71
C LYS A 81 -10.44 19.28 26.68
N THR A 82 -11.45 18.46 26.32
CA THR A 82 -12.74 18.44 27.04
C THR A 82 -13.02 17.15 27.80
N ARG A 83 -12.28 16.06 27.50
CA ARG A 83 -12.49 14.71 28.05
C ARG A 83 -13.90 14.16 27.86
N LYS A 84 -14.69 14.72 26.93
CA LYS A 84 -16.05 14.24 26.64
C LYS A 84 -16.03 12.84 26.04
N GLU A 85 -16.82 11.94 26.57
CA GLU A 85 -16.90 10.53 26.18
C GLU A 85 -17.29 10.35 24.71
N SER A 86 -18.08 11.29 24.15
CA SER A 86 -18.47 11.27 22.72
C SER A 86 -17.30 11.30 21.73
N TYR A 87 -16.14 11.82 22.12
CA TYR A 87 -14.94 11.89 21.25
C TYR A 87 -13.92 10.77 21.54
N ARG A 88 -14.13 9.97 22.60
CA ARG A 88 -13.17 8.98 23.06
C ARG A 88 -12.89 7.88 22.04
N ALA A 89 -13.91 7.41 21.31
CA ALA A 89 -13.76 6.36 20.32
C ALA A 89 -12.80 6.78 19.18
N ASP A 90 -13.00 7.98 18.62
CA ASP A 90 -12.15 8.51 17.55
C ASP A 90 -10.73 8.82 18.04
N PHE A 91 -10.57 9.31 19.27
CA PHE A 91 -9.26 9.51 19.89
C PHE A 91 -8.51 8.17 20.06
N ARG A 92 -9.17 7.12 20.56
CA ARG A 92 -8.56 5.79 20.69
C ARG A 92 -8.19 5.21 19.34
N PHE A 93 -9.06 5.36 18.34
CA PHE A 93 -8.79 4.93 16.97
C PHE A 93 -7.53 5.63 16.43
N SER A 94 -7.43 6.95 16.56
CA SER A 94 -6.25 7.73 16.14
C SER A 94 -4.97 7.29 16.86
N LEU A 95 -5.05 7.03 18.16
CA LEU A 95 -3.93 6.52 18.96
C LEU A 95 -3.50 5.14 18.47
N TYR A 96 -4.45 4.26 18.14
CA TYR A 96 -4.15 2.93 17.60
C TYR A 96 -3.55 2.96 16.21
N VAL A 97 -3.93 3.93 15.37
CA VAL A 97 -3.26 4.17 14.08
C VAL A 97 -1.80 4.55 14.31
N ILE A 98 -1.51 5.48 15.23
CA ILE A 98 -0.13 5.88 15.56
C ILE A 98 0.66 4.68 16.08
N ILE A 99 0.13 3.96 17.06
CA ILE A 99 0.82 2.81 17.66
C ILE A 99 1.06 1.70 16.62
N GLY A 100 0.06 1.39 15.79
CA GLY A 100 0.18 0.39 14.74
C GLY A 100 1.15 0.78 13.62
N THR A 101 1.48 2.06 13.47
CA THR A 101 2.50 2.55 12.52
C THR A 101 3.92 2.27 13.01
N ILE A 102 4.16 2.28 14.32
CA ILE A 102 5.51 2.22 14.91
C ILE A 102 6.31 0.99 14.46
N PRO A 103 5.78 -0.26 14.50
CA PRO A 103 6.56 -1.44 14.13
C PRO A 103 7.12 -1.35 12.70
N ALA A 104 6.27 -1.00 11.74
CA ALA A 104 6.68 -0.88 10.34
C ALA A 104 7.60 0.33 10.10
N GLY A 105 7.38 1.44 10.81
CA GLY A 105 8.25 2.61 10.76
C GLY A 105 9.66 2.28 11.27
N VAL A 106 9.78 1.63 12.42
CA VAL A 106 11.08 1.25 13.00
C VAL A 106 11.82 0.26 12.09
N VAL A 107 11.16 -0.81 11.64
CA VAL A 107 11.80 -1.82 10.78
C VAL A 107 12.13 -1.23 9.42
N GLY A 108 11.26 -0.39 8.84
CA GLY A 108 11.50 0.26 7.56
C GLY A 108 12.72 1.19 7.59
N VAL A 109 12.88 1.97 8.66
CA VAL A 109 14.06 2.86 8.83
C VAL A 109 15.36 2.07 9.06
N LEU A 110 15.31 0.99 9.84
CA LEU A 110 16.51 0.24 10.21
C LEU A 110 16.95 -0.80 9.16
N PHE A 111 16.01 -1.36 8.39
CA PHE A 111 16.25 -2.51 7.51
C PHE A 111 15.70 -2.31 6.10
N GLY A 112 15.19 -1.12 5.75
CA GLY A 112 14.55 -0.86 4.46
C GLY A 112 15.47 -1.15 3.28
N ASP A 113 16.71 -0.64 3.30
CA ASP A 113 17.70 -0.85 2.24
C ASP A 113 18.06 -2.33 2.11
N TYR A 114 18.30 -3.01 3.23
CA TYR A 114 18.57 -4.45 3.24
C TYR A 114 17.43 -5.26 2.62
N ILE A 115 16.19 -4.92 2.96
CA ILE A 115 15.00 -5.59 2.41
C ILE A 115 14.91 -5.33 0.90
N ALA A 116 15.13 -4.09 0.46
CA ALA A 116 15.10 -3.72 -0.96
C ALA A 116 16.17 -4.47 -1.76
N ASP A 117 17.39 -4.62 -1.24
CA ASP A 117 18.49 -5.27 -1.95
C ASP A 117 18.30 -6.78 -2.10
N TYR A 118 17.78 -7.45 -1.07
CA TYR A 118 17.72 -8.92 -1.06
C TYR A 118 16.41 -9.52 -1.58
N PHE A 119 15.30 -8.77 -1.59
CA PHE A 119 13.97 -9.34 -1.88
C PHE A 119 13.34 -8.88 -3.19
N THR A 120 14.10 -8.27 -4.11
CA THR A 120 13.58 -7.76 -5.40
C THR A 120 13.69 -8.74 -6.57
N SER A 121 14.12 -9.99 -6.32
CA SER A 121 14.18 -11.00 -7.38
C SER A 121 12.78 -11.43 -7.83
N LEU A 122 12.62 -11.80 -9.12
CA LEU A 122 11.33 -12.33 -9.63
C LEU A 122 10.91 -13.60 -8.88
N TYR A 123 11.87 -14.41 -8.46
CA TYR A 123 11.62 -15.61 -7.67
C TYR A 123 11.01 -15.25 -6.30
N THR A 124 11.58 -14.29 -5.60
CA THR A 124 11.03 -13.79 -4.33
C THR A 124 9.63 -13.22 -4.51
N ILE A 125 9.43 -12.35 -5.54
CA ILE A 125 8.13 -11.74 -5.81
C ILE A 125 7.07 -12.79 -6.13
N SER A 126 7.41 -13.84 -6.89
CA SER A 126 6.47 -14.90 -7.20
C SER A 126 6.01 -15.66 -5.94
N ILE A 127 6.95 -16.02 -5.06
CA ILE A 127 6.62 -16.69 -3.79
C ILE A 127 5.78 -15.79 -2.88
N THR A 128 6.16 -14.52 -2.73
CA THR A 128 5.45 -13.58 -1.86
C THR A 128 4.05 -13.26 -2.36
N LEU A 129 3.83 -13.23 -3.67
CA LEU A 129 2.48 -13.17 -4.26
C LEU A 129 1.65 -14.41 -3.94
N LEU A 130 2.24 -15.61 -4.05
CA LEU A 130 1.54 -16.85 -3.69
C LEU A 130 1.17 -16.86 -2.20
N ILE A 131 2.08 -16.42 -1.31
CA ILE A 131 1.81 -16.27 0.13
C ILE A 131 0.65 -15.28 0.37
N THR A 132 0.65 -14.14 -0.31
CA THR A 132 -0.45 -13.17 -0.25
C THR A 132 -1.76 -13.81 -0.72
N GLY A 133 -1.73 -14.58 -1.80
CA GLY A 133 -2.89 -15.34 -2.32
C GLY A 133 -3.44 -16.33 -1.30
N VAL A 134 -2.57 -17.13 -0.66
CA VAL A 134 -2.96 -18.09 0.40
C VAL A 134 -3.59 -17.35 1.59
N ALA A 135 -2.99 -16.28 2.06
CA ALA A 135 -3.49 -15.51 3.18
C ALA A 135 -4.88 -14.90 2.89
N LEU A 136 -5.08 -14.33 1.69
CA LEU A 136 -6.39 -13.86 1.23
C LEU A 136 -7.43 -14.98 1.12
N TRP A 137 -6.99 -16.15 0.66
CA TRP A 137 -7.87 -17.32 0.55
C TRP A 137 -8.35 -17.82 1.90
N ILE A 138 -7.48 -17.82 2.91
CA ILE A 138 -7.84 -18.21 4.28
C ILE A 138 -8.95 -17.32 4.83
N ILE A 139 -8.82 -16.00 4.67
CA ILE A 139 -9.77 -15.05 5.26
C ILE A 139 -11.00 -14.77 4.39
N ARG A 140 -11.10 -15.32 3.16
CA ARG A 140 -12.11 -14.96 2.14
C ARG A 140 -13.55 -15.05 2.60
N ASN A 141 -13.85 -15.98 3.51
CA ASN A 141 -15.20 -16.22 4.05
C ASN A 141 -15.38 -15.68 5.47
N MET A 142 -14.34 -15.10 6.08
CA MET A 142 -14.42 -14.58 7.43
C MET A 142 -15.25 -13.31 7.47
N ARG A 143 -16.18 -13.25 8.42
CA ARG A 143 -17.05 -12.11 8.66
C ARG A 143 -16.85 -11.63 10.10
N GLY A 144 -16.16 -10.52 10.25
CA GLY A 144 -15.94 -9.92 11.53
C GLY A 144 -17.13 -9.07 11.98
N VAL A 145 -17.21 -8.81 13.29
CA VAL A 145 -18.26 -8.00 13.92
C VAL A 145 -17.73 -6.74 14.60
N LYS A 146 -16.41 -6.69 14.89
CA LYS A 146 -15.77 -5.54 15.54
C LYS A 146 -15.89 -4.28 14.67
N ARG A 147 -16.38 -3.20 15.26
CA ARG A 147 -16.42 -1.86 14.67
C ARG A 147 -15.25 -1.03 15.19
N ASP A 148 -15.11 0.19 14.69
CA ASP A 148 -14.00 1.10 15.04
C ASP A 148 -13.89 1.36 16.56
N GLY A 149 -15.02 1.45 17.27
CA GLY A 149 -15.05 1.62 18.72
C GLY A 149 -14.62 0.39 19.53
N ASP A 150 -14.65 -0.80 18.93
CA ASP A 150 -14.33 -2.09 19.57
C ASP A 150 -12.84 -2.46 19.45
N LEU A 151 -12.05 -1.64 18.75
CA LEU A 151 -10.62 -1.86 18.58
C LEU A 151 -9.88 -1.78 19.92
N SER A 152 -8.90 -2.67 20.07
CA SER A 152 -8.03 -2.74 21.23
C SER A 152 -6.58 -2.40 20.88
N LEU A 153 -5.78 -2.11 21.88
CA LEU A 153 -4.33 -1.94 21.72
C LEU A 153 -3.68 -3.18 21.11
N LYS A 154 -4.13 -4.36 21.50
CA LYS A 154 -3.65 -5.64 20.95
C LYS A 154 -3.91 -5.74 19.44
N ASP A 155 -5.09 -5.33 18.99
CA ASP A 155 -5.44 -5.30 17.57
C ASP A 155 -4.49 -4.38 16.81
N ALA A 156 -4.21 -3.19 17.32
CA ALA A 156 -3.30 -2.23 16.70
C ALA A 156 -1.87 -2.78 16.56
N ILE A 157 -1.35 -3.40 17.61
CA ILE A 157 0.00 -3.99 17.59
C ILE A 157 0.07 -5.15 16.60
N ILE A 158 -0.90 -6.06 16.60
CA ILE A 158 -0.88 -7.23 15.69
C ILE A 158 -0.97 -6.77 14.24
N VAL A 159 -1.86 -5.83 13.91
CA VAL A 159 -1.95 -5.28 12.55
C VAL A 159 -0.69 -4.51 12.18
N GLY A 160 -0.09 -3.77 13.10
CA GLY A 160 1.19 -3.10 12.92
C GLY A 160 2.35 -4.09 12.64
N CYS A 161 2.40 -5.22 13.34
CA CYS A 161 3.35 -6.29 13.07
C CYS A 161 3.10 -6.96 11.70
N ALA A 162 1.84 -7.15 11.32
CA ALA A 162 1.52 -7.64 9.96
C ALA A 162 2.00 -6.66 8.88
N GLN A 163 1.98 -5.35 9.16
CA GLN A 163 2.53 -4.35 8.24
C GLN A 163 4.06 -4.43 8.09
N VAL A 164 4.80 -4.90 9.11
CA VAL A 164 6.24 -5.17 8.99
C VAL A 164 6.52 -6.24 7.95
N ILE A 165 5.75 -7.33 7.94
CA ILE A 165 5.90 -8.41 6.95
C ILE A 165 5.71 -7.87 5.53
N ALA A 166 4.87 -6.87 5.37
CA ALA A 166 4.58 -6.24 4.08
C ALA A 166 5.65 -5.25 3.60
N LEU A 167 6.76 -5.07 4.31
CA LEU A 167 7.95 -4.40 3.79
C LEU A 167 8.68 -5.27 2.76
N ILE A 168 8.45 -6.59 2.77
CA ILE A 168 9.01 -7.50 1.78
C ILE A 168 8.29 -7.28 0.44
N PRO A 169 9.03 -6.95 -0.65
CA PRO A 169 8.45 -6.79 -1.99
C PRO A 169 7.67 -8.03 -2.44
N GLY A 170 6.51 -7.81 -3.04
CA GLY A 170 5.59 -8.88 -3.42
C GLY A 170 4.57 -9.25 -2.33
N ILE A 171 4.78 -8.89 -1.07
CA ILE A 171 3.73 -8.93 -0.04
C ILE A 171 2.94 -7.62 -0.10
N SER A 172 1.64 -7.75 -0.22
CA SER A 172 0.76 -6.58 -0.26
C SER A 172 0.63 -5.93 1.12
N ARG A 173 0.98 -4.63 1.25
CA ARG A 173 0.81 -3.87 2.50
C ARG A 173 -0.66 -3.76 2.89
N SER A 174 -1.50 -3.29 1.98
CA SER A 174 -2.95 -3.22 2.18
C SER A 174 -3.54 -4.62 2.42
N GLY A 175 -3.02 -5.65 1.73
CA GLY A 175 -3.38 -7.04 1.94
C GLY A 175 -3.08 -7.51 3.37
N SER A 176 -1.85 -7.36 3.84
CA SER A 176 -1.41 -7.83 5.16
C SER A 176 -2.19 -7.19 6.30
N THR A 177 -2.40 -5.87 6.25
CA THR A 177 -3.15 -5.15 7.28
C THR A 177 -4.64 -5.48 7.25
N VAL A 178 -5.26 -5.63 6.07
CA VAL A 178 -6.66 -6.06 5.93
C VAL A 178 -6.83 -7.51 6.40
N ILE A 179 -5.92 -8.42 6.00
CA ILE A 179 -5.95 -9.83 6.40
C ILE A 179 -5.86 -9.95 7.93
N ALA A 180 -4.89 -9.30 8.55
CA ALA A 180 -4.73 -9.31 9.99
C ALA A 180 -5.97 -8.72 10.70
N SER A 181 -6.51 -7.61 10.20
CA SER A 181 -7.69 -6.96 10.76
C SER A 181 -8.93 -7.85 10.70
N ILE A 182 -9.19 -8.50 9.56
CA ILE A 182 -10.31 -9.45 9.41
C ILE A 182 -10.09 -10.69 10.29
N GLY A 183 -8.85 -11.21 10.35
CA GLY A 183 -8.47 -12.33 11.21
C GLY A 183 -8.69 -12.05 12.70
N LEU A 184 -8.58 -10.79 13.12
CA LEU A 184 -8.90 -10.32 14.49
C LEU A 184 -10.40 -10.07 14.73
N GLY A 185 -11.25 -10.36 13.75
CA GLY A 185 -12.71 -10.23 13.85
C GLY A 185 -13.25 -8.83 13.53
N MET A 186 -12.50 -7.97 12.86
CA MET A 186 -13.00 -6.67 12.39
C MET A 186 -13.97 -6.85 11.22
N LYS A 187 -15.01 -6.01 11.16
CA LYS A 187 -15.84 -5.87 9.96
C LYS A 187 -14.97 -5.45 8.77
N GLN A 188 -15.35 -5.86 7.55
CA GLN A 188 -14.61 -5.50 6.34
C GLN A 188 -14.44 -3.98 6.19
N SER A 189 -15.47 -3.19 6.51
CA SER A 189 -15.38 -1.72 6.47
C SER A 189 -14.39 -1.16 7.49
N THR A 190 -14.41 -1.69 8.73
CA THR A 190 -13.46 -1.31 9.80
C THR A 190 -12.03 -1.74 9.44
N ALA A 191 -11.85 -2.97 8.93
CA ALA A 191 -10.56 -3.48 8.49
C ALA A 191 -9.96 -2.62 7.38
N LEU A 192 -10.77 -2.25 6.39
CA LEU A 192 -10.35 -1.38 5.30
C LEU A 192 -9.98 0.02 5.80
N ARG A 193 -10.87 0.64 6.60
CA ARG A 193 -10.62 1.97 7.18
C ARG A 193 -9.35 1.99 8.02
N PHE A 194 -9.17 1.04 8.93
CA PHE A 194 -8.00 0.97 9.79
C PHE A 194 -6.71 0.76 8.98
N SER A 195 -6.72 -0.14 8.00
CA SER A 195 -5.59 -0.40 7.11
C SER A 195 -5.15 0.84 6.32
N PHE A 196 -6.09 1.60 5.76
CA PHE A 196 -5.74 2.81 5.02
C PHE A 196 -5.39 4.00 5.93
N MET A 197 -5.91 4.07 7.14
CA MET A 197 -5.43 5.04 8.13
C MET A 197 -4.00 4.72 8.59
N LEU A 198 -3.60 3.44 8.70
CA LEU A 198 -2.22 3.03 8.95
C LEU A 198 -1.29 3.32 7.75
N TYR A 199 -1.79 3.18 6.53
CA TYR A 199 -1.05 3.47 5.32
C TYR A 199 -0.55 4.93 5.27
N ILE A 200 -1.40 5.89 5.68
CA ILE A 200 -1.12 7.32 5.56
C ILE A 200 0.17 7.72 6.29
N PRO A 201 0.34 7.51 7.61
CA PRO A 201 1.55 7.93 8.32
C PRO A 201 2.80 7.19 7.84
N VAL A 202 2.70 5.90 7.48
CA VAL A 202 3.85 5.15 6.92
C VAL A 202 4.28 5.72 5.58
N SER A 203 3.33 6.01 4.68
CA SER A 203 3.65 6.58 3.37
C SER A 203 4.13 8.02 3.44
N VAL A 204 3.62 8.82 4.39
CA VAL A 204 4.17 10.16 4.69
C VAL A 204 5.61 10.03 5.17
N GLY A 205 5.89 9.13 6.10
CA GLY A 205 7.25 8.87 6.59
C GLY A 205 8.20 8.46 5.46
N GLY A 206 7.79 7.51 4.63
CA GLY A 206 8.57 7.07 3.46
C GLY A 206 8.81 8.20 2.45
N ALA A 207 7.80 9.03 2.17
CA ALA A 207 7.95 10.18 1.30
C ALA A 207 8.96 11.21 1.86
N ILE A 208 8.91 11.51 3.16
CA ILE A 208 9.84 12.45 3.82
C ILE A 208 11.27 11.91 3.77
N LEU A 209 11.48 10.63 4.10
CA LEU A 209 12.79 10.01 4.09
C LEU A 209 13.38 9.96 2.67
N GLY A 210 12.57 9.66 1.67
CA GLY A 210 13.01 9.52 0.29
C GLY A 210 13.15 10.84 -0.49
N VAL A 211 12.70 11.98 0.05
CA VAL A 211 12.81 13.29 -0.65
C VAL A 211 14.26 13.64 -0.98
N THR A 212 15.20 13.37 -0.08
CA THR A 212 16.62 13.67 -0.30
C THR A 212 17.18 12.84 -1.46
N ASP A 213 16.89 11.56 -1.51
CA ASP A 213 17.33 10.65 -2.56
C ASP A 213 16.69 11.02 -3.91
N MET A 214 15.43 11.40 -3.88
CA MET A 214 14.70 11.87 -5.04
C MET A 214 15.30 13.14 -5.64
N ILE A 215 15.59 14.17 -4.82
CA ILE A 215 16.14 15.45 -5.29
C ILE A 215 17.56 15.26 -5.85
N ASN A 216 18.35 14.38 -5.26
CA ASN A 216 19.74 14.12 -5.66
C ASN A 216 19.84 13.10 -6.81
N SER A 217 18.75 12.46 -7.19
CA SER A 217 18.73 11.48 -8.29
C SER A 217 19.02 12.17 -9.63
N PRO A 218 20.01 11.68 -10.43
CA PRO A 218 20.26 12.16 -11.79
C PRO A 218 19.02 12.05 -12.69
N ASP A 219 18.20 11.06 -12.43
CA ASP A 219 16.99 10.75 -13.19
C ASP A 219 15.92 11.84 -13.09
N MET A 220 15.89 12.59 -11.97
CA MET A 220 14.92 13.68 -11.80
C MET A 220 15.01 14.78 -12.86
N LYS A 221 16.21 15.04 -13.38
CA LYS A 221 16.40 16.06 -14.43
C LYS A 221 16.02 15.54 -15.82
N THR A 222 16.36 14.28 -16.10
CA THR A 222 16.16 13.66 -17.42
C THR A 222 14.77 13.06 -17.57
N LEU A 223 14.17 12.57 -16.49
CA LEU A 223 12.89 11.87 -16.47
C LEU A 223 11.76 12.69 -15.83
N ALA A 224 11.93 14.02 -15.66
CA ALA A 224 10.94 14.86 -14.99
C ALA A 224 9.53 14.74 -15.62
N LEU A 225 9.42 14.81 -16.95
CA LEU A 225 8.14 14.68 -17.64
C LEU A 225 7.57 13.25 -17.55
N PRO A 226 8.32 12.16 -17.83
CA PRO A 226 7.87 10.79 -17.56
C PRO A 226 7.39 10.57 -16.12
N TYR A 227 8.13 11.05 -15.12
CA TYR A 227 7.77 10.92 -13.71
C TYR A 227 6.49 11.68 -13.37
N PHE A 228 6.31 12.89 -13.93
CA PHE A 228 5.09 13.65 -13.77
C PHE A 228 3.88 12.95 -14.38
N ILE A 229 4.03 12.33 -15.56
CA ILE A 229 2.98 11.52 -16.18
C ILE A 229 2.62 10.32 -15.30
N ALA A 230 3.63 9.59 -14.82
CA ALA A 230 3.41 8.46 -13.91
C ALA A 230 2.72 8.89 -12.61
N PHE A 231 3.11 10.03 -12.04
CA PHE A 231 2.48 10.59 -10.83
C PHE A 231 0.99 10.86 -11.05
N ILE A 232 0.64 11.60 -12.10
CA ILE A 232 -0.77 11.94 -12.39
C ILE A 232 -1.56 10.66 -12.67
N THR A 233 -0.99 9.74 -13.44
CA THR A 233 -1.63 8.46 -13.75
C THR A 233 -1.86 7.62 -12.49
N ALA A 234 -0.84 7.48 -11.64
CA ALA A 234 -0.97 6.77 -10.36
C ALA A 234 -2.05 7.40 -9.47
N LEU A 235 -2.10 8.73 -9.36
CA LEU A 235 -3.11 9.46 -8.59
C LEU A 235 -4.53 9.13 -9.08
N VAL A 236 -4.76 9.26 -10.39
CA VAL A 236 -6.08 9.03 -11.00
C VAL A 236 -6.51 7.57 -10.84
N PHE A 237 -5.63 6.63 -11.19
CA PHE A 237 -5.96 5.21 -11.09
C PHE A 237 -6.12 4.74 -9.63
N THR A 238 -5.35 5.28 -8.67
CA THR A 238 -5.56 4.99 -7.25
C THR A 238 -6.95 5.44 -6.78
N TYR A 239 -7.39 6.63 -7.21
CA TYR A 239 -8.71 7.12 -6.83
C TYR A 239 -9.84 6.18 -7.30
N PHE A 240 -9.81 5.71 -8.54
CA PHE A 240 -10.84 4.82 -9.06
C PHE A 240 -10.73 3.40 -8.51
N SER A 241 -9.52 2.84 -8.42
CA SER A 241 -9.32 1.49 -7.89
C SER A 241 -9.66 1.40 -6.40
N MET A 242 -9.40 2.46 -5.62
CA MET A 242 -9.82 2.50 -4.22
C MET A 242 -11.34 2.49 -4.06
N LYS A 243 -12.06 3.27 -4.86
CA LYS A 243 -13.53 3.24 -4.86
C LYS A 243 -14.08 1.87 -5.25
N TRP A 244 -13.46 1.24 -6.24
CA TRP A 244 -13.82 -0.11 -6.65
C TRP A 244 -13.55 -1.14 -5.54
N LEU A 245 -12.39 -1.07 -4.87
CA LEU A 245 -12.06 -1.91 -3.74
C LEU A 245 -13.09 -1.77 -2.59
N MET A 246 -13.47 -0.53 -2.25
CA MET A 246 -14.48 -0.29 -1.21
C MET A 246 -15.78 -1.04 -1.51
N GLY A 247 -16.27 -0.99 -2.75
CA GLY A 247 -17.46 -1.73 -3.17
C GLY A 247 -17.30 -3.27 -3.14
N ILE A 248 -16.09 -3.78 -3.41
CA ILE A 248 -15.79 -5.22 -3.28
C ILE A 248 -15.77 -5.64 -1.82
N MET A 249 -15.15 -4.83 -0.96
CA MET A 249 -15.06 -5.11 0.47
C MET A 249 -16.43 -5.14 1.14
N GLU A 250 -17.35 -4.25 0.76
CA GLU A 250 -18.73 -4.28 1.23
C GLU A 250 -19.43 -5.61 0.91
N LYS A 251 -19.16 -6.16 -0.27
CA LYS A 251 -19.68 -7.47 -0.71
C LYS A 251 -18.90 -8.66 -0.13
N GLY A 252 -17.72 -8.41 0.43
CA GLY A 252 -16.83 -9.43 1.02
C GLY A 252 -16.22 -10.42 0.02
N ASN A 253 -15.95 -9.99 -1.19
CA ASN A 253 -15.47 -10.85 -2.29
C ASN A 253 -13.94 -10.85 -2.47
N LEU A 254 -13.18 -11.06 -1.38
CA LEU A 254 -11.71 -11.09 -1.41
C LEU A 254 -11.12 -12.27 -2.22
N LYS A 255 -11.91 -13.30 -2.51
CA LYS A 255 -11.46 -14.49 -3.24
C LYS A 255 -10.90 -14.19 -4.63
N TYR A 256 -11.39 -13.15 -5.30
CA TYR A 256 -10.91 -12.79 -6.64
C TYR A 256 -9.45 -12.31 -6.61
N PHE A 257 -9.06 -11.61 -5.57
CA PHE A 257 -7.67 -11.18 -5.39
C PHE A 257 -6.76 -12.36 -5.05
N ALA A 258 -7.26 -13.36 -4.30
CA ALA A 258 -6.53 -14.60 -4.05
C ALA A 258 -6.27 -15.36 -5.36
N TYR A 259 -7.28 -15.55 -6.21
CA TYR A 259 -7.10 -16.18 -7.52
C TYR A 259 -6.10 -15.42 -8.39
N TYR A 260 -6.21 -14.09 -8.43
CA TYR A 260 -5.27 -13.26 -9.16
C TYR A 260 -3.82 -13.49 -8.69
N CYS A 261 -3.57 -13.45 -7.38
CA CYS A 261 -2.24 -13.70 -6.81
C CYS A 261 -1.73 -15.10 -7.13
N PHE A 262 -2.58 -16.13 -7.12
CA PHE A 262 -2.19 -17.49 -7.49
C PHE A 262 -1.81 -17.57 -8.97
N ILE A 263 -2.60 -17.00 -9.87
CA ILE A 263 -2.33 -17.03 -11.31
C ILE A 263 -1.02 -16.29 -11.62
N VAL A 264 -0.91 -15.03 -11.19
CA VAL A 264 0.27 -14.20 -11.47
C VAL A 264 1.50 -14.76 -10.79
N GLY A 265 1.42 -15.15 -9.52
CA GLY A 265 2.54 -15.73 -8.78
C GLY A 265 3.04 -17.03 -9.41
N SER A 266 2.14 -17.91 -9.89
CA SER A 266 2.51 -19.15 -10.56
C SER A 266 3.17 -18.91 -11.92
N ILE A 267 2.62 -18.00 -12.74
CA ILE A 267 3.22 -17.62 -14.03
C ILE A 267 4.63 -17.06 -13.81
N LEU A 268 4.78 -16.15 -12.84
CA LEU A 268 6.08 -15.54 -12.53
C LEU A 268 7.09 -16.56 -12.02
N LEU A 269 6.65 -17.55 -11.24
CA LEU A 269 7.53 -18.59 -10.75
C LEU A 269 8.09 -19.44 -11.90
N VAL A 270 7.26 -19.77 -12.89
CA VAL A 270 7.69 -20.47 -14.09
C VAL A 270 8.69 -19.61 -14.90
N VAL A 271 8.37 -18.33 -15.11
CA VAL A 271 9.25 -17.39 -15.81
C VAL A 271 10.58 -17.24 -15.08
N ALA A 272 10.57 -17.10 -13.76
CA ALA A 272 11.78 -16.95 -12.96
C ALA A 272 12.67 -18.21 -12.94
N TYR A 273 12.07 -19.38 -13.19
CA TYR A 273 12.82 -20.63 -13.32
C TYR A 273 13.42 -20.82 -14.71
N MET A 274 12.83 -20.19 -15.74
CA MET A 274 13.30 -20.30 -17.14
C MET A 274 14.38 -19.27 -17.50
N LEU A 275 14.52 -18.19 -16.73
CA LEU A 275 15.55 -17.14 -16.88
C LEU A 275 16.79 -17.46 -16.07
#